data_d2ec0ea6e05d8e42645eb877884d0645
#
_entry.id   d2ec0ea6e05d8e42645eb877884d0645
#
_cell.length_a   1.000
_cell.length_b   1.000
_cell.length_c   1.000
_cell.angle_alpha   90.00
_cell.angle_beta   90.00
_cell.angle_gamma   90.00
#
_symmetry.space_group_name_H-M   'P 1'
#
loop_
_entity.id
_entity.type
_entity.pdbx_description
1 polymer ?
#
loop_
_entity_poly.entity_id
_entity_poly.type
_entity_poly.pdbx_seq_one_letter_code
_entity_poly.pdbx_strand_id
1 'polypeptide(L)'
;ELGATTSIFPADEQVRKFMKSQKREDEYRELLPDEDAEYDEVVDLDLSSLQPLVACPHQPDNVKPLSEVEKLPVQQVFIGSCTNASYADIAKAALVFKGHKVNDNVSCTCAIASRQTYKALMEDGYLGMLMDAGVRILEIACGPCCPIGQTPATEGIAVRTSNRNFKGRAGNPNAKIYLVSPESAAATAIMGTFASAADILGDQIDILAEVHEKEEYEINDNLIIKPLPEEEAKK
;
A
#
# COMPACT_ATOMS: atom_id res chain seq x y z
N GLU A 1 -6.20 1.06 -13.49
CA GLU A 1 -5.01 1.76 -14.00
C GLU A 1 -4.58 1.24 -15.40
N LEU A 2 -5.04 0.07 -15.80
CA LEU A 2 -4.86 -0.46 -17.17
C LEU A 2 -5.78 0.20 -18.21
N GLY A 3 -6.71 1.06 -17.80
CA GLY A 3 -7.71 1.65 -18.69
C GLY A 3 -8.80 0.68 -19.15
N ALA A 4 -8.85 -0.51 -18.58
CA ALA A 4 -9.87 -1.51 -18.89
C ALA A 4 -11.22 -1.13 -18.30
N THR A 5 -12.32 -1.59 -18.94
CA THR A 5 -13.68 -1.39 -18.43
C THR A 5 -13.89 -2.10 -17.09
N THR A 6 -13.33 -3.30 -16.95
CA THR A 6 -13.36 -4.09 -15.72
C THR A 6 -12.18 -5.06 -15.68
N SER A 7 -11.96 -5.67 -14.52
CA SER A 7 -11.04 -6.80 -14.36
C SER A 7 -11.65 -7.82 -13.41
N ILE A 8 -11.36 -9.09 -13.64
CA ILE A 8 -11.83 -10.21 -12.81
C ILE A 8 -10.59 -10.97 -12.36
N PHE A 9 -10.46 -11.15 -11.05
CA PHE A 9 -9.42 -11.95 -10.45
C PHE A 9 -9.99 -13.30 -10.01
N PRO A 10 -9.22 -14.39 -10.10
CA PRO A 10 -9.63 -15.67 -9.57
C PRO A 10 -9.95 -15.59 -8.08
N ALA A 11 -11.00 -16.29 -7.65
CA ALA A 11 -11.28 -16.50 -6.24
C ALA A 11 -10.64 -17.83 -5.82
N ASP A 12 -9.36 -17.79 -5.50
CA ASP A 12 -8.52 -18.91 -5.14
C ASP A 12 -8.47 -19.17 -3.61
N GLU A 13 -7.56 -20.02 -3.18
CA GLU A 13 -7.35 -20.33 -1.77
C GLU A 13 -6.95 -19.09 -0.92
N GLN A 14 -6.34 -18.07 -1.50
CA GLN A 14 -6.02 -16.83 -0.75
C GLN A 14 -7.30 -16.04 -0.45
N VAL A 15 -8.23 -15.99 -1.38
CA VAL A 15 -9.55 -15.40 -1.16
C VAL A 15 -10.30 -16.19 -0.08
N ARG A 16 -10.24 -17.53 -0.11
CA ARG A 16 -10.84 -18.37 0.92
C ARG A 16 -10.28 -18.08 2.31
N LYS A 17 -8.94 -17.99 2.43
CA LYS A 17 -8.27 -17.62 3.69
C LYS A 17 -8.74 -16.26 4.20
N PHE A 18 -8.85 -15.28 3.31
CA PHE A 18 -9.39 -13.97 3.67
C PHE A 18 -10.84 -14.08 4.17
N MET A 19 -11.72 -14.78 3.45
CA MET A 19 -13.11 -14.99 3.88
C MET A 19 -13.18 -15.68 5.25
N LYS A 20 -12.34 -16.67 5.49
CA LYS A 20 -12.21 -17.34 6.79
C LYS A 20 -11.78 -16.37 7.89
N SER A 21 -10.78 -15.52 7.64
CA SER A 21 -10.33 -14.51 8.60
C SER A 21 -11.44 -13.53 8.99
N GLN A 22 -12.41 -13.32 8.09
CA GLN A 22 -13.60 -12.49 8.29
C GLN A 22 -14.80 -13.27 8.85
N LYS A 23 -14.64 -14.56 9.21
CA LYS A 23 -15.71 -15.46 9.68
C LYS A 23 -16.84 -15.64 8.66
N ARG A 24 -16.51 -15.63 7.38
CA ARG A 24 -17.43 -15.75 6.24
C ARG A 24 -16.98 -16.85 5.26
N GLU A 25 -16.28 -17.88 5.72
CA GLU A 25 -15.76 -18.96 4.88
C GLU A 25 -16.89 -19.72 4.15
N ASP A 26 -18.06 -19.87 4.77
CA ASP A 26 -19.24 -20.49 4.20
C ASP A 26 -19.84 -19.72 2.99
N GLU A 27 -19.52 -18.44 2.87
CA GLU A 27 -19.89 -17.62 1.73
C GLU A 27 -18.89 -17.70 0.58
N TYR A 28 -17.72 -18.33 0.79
CA TYR A 28 -16.72 -18.48 -0.27
C TYR A 28 -17.29 -19.29 -1.44
N ARG A 29 -16.98 -18.82 -2.64
CA ARG A 29 -17.23 -19.54 -3.89
C ARG A 29 -15.98 -19.45 -4.73
N GLU A 30 -15.47 -20.59 -5.15
CA GLU A 30 -14.37 -20.64 -6.10
C GLU A 30 -14.82 -20.01 -7.43
N LEU A 31 -13.99 -19.16 -7.98
CA LEU A 31 -14.21 -18.53 -9.28
C LEU A 31 -12.89 -18.62 -10.06
N LEU A 32 -12.87 -19.53 -11.01
CA LEU A 32 -11.75 -19.74 -11.93
C LEU A 32 -12.27 -19.62 -13.36
N PRO A 33 -11.39 -19.33 -14.33
CA PRO A 33 -11.75 -19.43 -15.74
C PRO A 33 -12.17 -20.87 -16.09
N ASP A 34 -13.07 -21.01 -17.04
CA ASP A 34 -13.39 -22.33 -17.61
C ASP A 34 -12.16 -22.94 -18.30
N GLU A 35 -12.06 -24.27 -18.33
CA GLU A 35 -10.90 -24.98 -18.92
C GLU A 35 -10.70 -24.66 -20.41
N ASP A 36 -11.79 -24.32 -21.10
CA ASP A 36 -11.84 -23.98 -22.53
C ASP A 36 -11.99 -22.47 -22.77
N ALA A 37 -11.70 -21.64 -21.77
CA ALA A 37 -11.79 -20.18 -21.93
C ALA A 37 -10.81 -19.68 -23.01
N GLU A 38 -11.32 -18.91 -23.95
CA GLU A 38 -10.55 -18.28 -25.02
C GLU A 38 -10.31 -16.80 -24.70
N TYR A 39 -9.09 -16.32 -24.97
CA TYR A 39 -8.67 -14.94 -24.73
C TYR A 39 -8.15 -14.31 -26.01
N ASP A 40 -8.47 -13.04 -26.25
CA ASP A 40 -7.93 -12.29 -27.39
C ASP A 40 -6.41 -12.10 -27.28
N GLU A 41 -5.91 -11.97 -26.05
CA GLU A 41 -4.48 -11.81 -25.74
C GLU A 41 -4.15 -12.45 -24.41
N VAL A 42 -2.98 -13.07 -24.34
CA VAL A 42 -2.41 -13.64 -23.10
C VAL A 42 -1.07 -13.00 -22.83
N VAL A 43 -0.88 -12.49 -21.61
CA VAL A 43 0.38 -11.91 -21.15
C VAL A 43 0.94 -12.76 -20.02
N ASP A 44 2.08 -13.39 -20.26
CA ASP A 44 2.81 -14.16 -19.25
C ASP A 44 3.86 -13.27 -18.59
N LEU A 45 3.76 -13.15 -17.26
CA LEU A 45 4.69 -12.34 -16.46
C LEU A 45 5.44 -13.23 -15.45
N ASP A 46 6.75 -13.40 -15.66
CA ASP A 46 7.62 -14.09 -14.70
C ASP A 46 7.92 -13.18 -13.50
N LEU A 47 7.23 -13.43 -12.38
CA LEU A 47 7.39 -12.66 -11.16
C LEU A 47 8.79 -12.85 -10.51
N SER A 48 9.50 -13.95 -10.80
CA SER A 48 10.84 -14.20 -10.26
C SER A 48 11.91 -13.27 -10.84
N SER A 49 11.65 -12.70 -12.00
CA SER A 49 12.55 -11.76 -12.69
C SER A 49 12.34 -10.31 -12.27
N LEU A 50 11.30 -10.01 -11.49
CA LEU A 50 10.97 -8.66 -11.09
C LEU A 50 11.97 -8.10 -10.09
N GLN A 51 12.32 -6.85 -10.28
CA GLN A 51 13.08 -6.03 -9.34
C GLN A 51 12.22 -4.85 -8.86
N PRO A 52 12.59 -4.15 -7.80
CA PRO A 52 11.85 -2.97 -7.35
C PRO A 52 11.68 -1.95 -8.47
N LEU A 53 10.43 -1.56 -8.73
CA LEU A 53 10.05 -0.66 -9.80
C LEU A 53 9.52 0.67 -9.24
N VAL A 54 9.61 1.72 -10.05
CA VAL A 54 9.10 3.06 -9.75
C VAL A 54 8.24 3.54 -10.90
N ALA A 55 7.00 3.92 -10.63
CA ALA A 55 6.22 4.70 -11.60
C ALA A 55 6.59 6.18 -11.47
N CYS A 56 7.23 6.69 -12.49
CA CYS A 56 7.71 8.08 -12.55
C CYS A 56 6.58 9.05 -12.92
N PRO A 57 6.69 10.35 -12.58
CA PRO A 57 5.71 11.36 -12.97
C PRO A 57 5.56 11.47 -14.50
N HIS A 58 4.35 11.67 -15.02
CA HIS A 58 3.07 11.87 -14.32
C HIS A 58 2.05 10.83 -14.77
N GLN A 59 2.47 9.58 -14.94
CA GLN A 59 1.63 8.47 -15.41
C GLN A 59 2.05 7.17 -14.71
N PRO A 60 1.10 6.28 -14.33
CA PRO A 60 1.41 5.02 -13.66
C PRO A 60 2.21 4.04 -14.53
N ASP A 61 2.11 4.15 -15.86
CA ASP A 61 2.80 3.32 -16.86
C ASP A 61 4.23 3.82 -17.19
N ASN A 62 4.62 5.00 -16.69
CA ASN A 62 5.99 5.49 -16.84
C ASN A 62 6.93 4.79 -15.84
N VAL A 63 7.11 3.49 -16.02
CA VAL A 63 7.79 2.59 -15.08
C VAL A 63 9.28 2.45 -15.43
N LYS A 64 10.12 2.48 -14.40
CA LYS A 64 11.56 2.19 -14.47
C LYS A 64 12.00 1.33 -13.28
N PRO A 65 13.07 0.54 -13.42
CA PRO A 65 13.76 -0.04 -12.28
C PRO A 65 14.18 1.05 -11.28
N LEU A 66 14.01 0.79 -9.99
CA LEU A 66 14.40 1.72 -8.93
C LEU A 66 15.91 2.06 -9.00
N SER A 67 16.73 1.10 -9.42
CA SER A 67 18.18 1.27 -9.63
C SER A 67 18.55 2.27 -10.71
N GLU A 68 17.64 2.55 -11.66
CA GLU A 68 17.83 3.47 -12.77
C GLU A 68 17.26 4.88 -12.50
N VAL A 69 16.56 5.04 -11.38
CA VAL A 69 16.01 6.35 -11.00
C VAL A 69 17.11 7.21 -10.40
N GLU A 70 17.22 8.45 -10.86
CA GLU A 70 18.16 9.42 -10.31
C GLU A 70 17.98 9.58 -8.80
N LYS A 71 19.07 9.62 -8.05
CA LYS A 71 19.07 9.80 -6.58
C LYS A 71 18.73 11.24 -6.20
N LEU A 72 17.50 11.65 -6.49
CA LEU A 72 16.99 12.96 -6.16
C LEU A 72 16.62 13.06 -4.68
N PRO A 73 16.77 14.23 -4.05
CA PRO A 73 16.31 14.44 -2.67
C PRO A 73 14.79 14.37 -2.59
N VAL A 74 14.28 13.51 -1.73
CA VAL A 74 12.84 13.33 -1.47
C VAL A 74 12.42 14.14 -0.25
N GLN A 75 11.34 14.92 -0.37
CA GLN A 75 10.84 15.75 0.72
C GLN A 75 9.61 15.14 1.43
N GLN A 76 8.91 14.24 0.75
CA GLN A 76 7.69 13.67 1.28
C GLN A 76 7.58 12.18 0.94
N VAL A 77 7.18 11.39 1.94
CA VAL A 77 6.81 9.99 1.75
C VAL A 77 5.43 9.74 2.34
N PHE A 78 4.57 9.06 1.59
CA PHE A 78 3.27 8.59 2.04
C PHE A 78 3.14 7.09 1.82
N ILE A 79 2.97 6.34 2.91
CA ILE A 79 2.80 4.89 2.91
C ILE A 79 1.34 4.57 3.22
N GLY A 80 0.75 3.65 2.47
CA GLY A 80 -0.61 3.19 2.70
C GLY A 80 -1.56 3.50 1.56
N SER A 81 -2.74 3.97 1.85
CA SER A 81 -3.93 4.09 1.02
C SER A 81 -4.75 2.79 0.91
N CYS A 82 -5.84 2.80 0.14
CA CYS A 82 -6.66 1.60 -0.06
C CYS A 82 -5.94 0.46 -0.81
N THR A 83 -4.82 0.76 -1.49
CA THR A 83 -4.10 -0.18 -2.35
C THR A 83 -2.98 -0.91 -1.59
N ASN A 84 -2.16 -0.18 -0.86
CA ASN A 84 -0.96 -0.70 -0.21
C ASN A 84 -0.95 -0.38 1.29
N ALA A 85 -1.98 -0.82 1.99
CA ALA A 85 -2.13 -0.66 3.44
C ALA A 85 -2.75 -1.89 4.10
N SER A 86 -2.57 -3.07 3.50
CA SER A 86 -2.88 -4.34 4.13
C SER A 86 -2.01 -4.55 5.38
N TYR A 87 -2.32 -5.56 6.14
CA TYR A 87 -1.49 -5.91 7.30
C TYR A 87 -0.04 -6.21 6.88
N ALA A 88 0.15 -7.03 5.84
CA ALA A 88 1.48 -7.40 5.36
C ALA A 88 2.25 -6.20 4.79
N ASP A 89 1.60 -5.31 4.04
CA ASP A 89 2.22 -4.11 3.48
C ASP A 89 2.83 -3.22 4.58
N ILE A 90 2.03 -2.92 5.61
CA ILE A 90 2.46 -2.03 6.68
C ILE A 90 3.46 -2.72 7.61
N ALA A 91 3.30 -4.02 7.88
CA ALA A 91 4.26 -4.79 8.67
C ALA A 91 5.64 -4.84 8.01
N LYS A 92 5.71 -5.08 6.69
CA LYS A 92 6.96 -5.04 5.92
C LYS A 92 7.61 -3.67 5.97
N ALA A 93 6.84 -2.59 5.74
CA ALA A 93 7.36 -1.23 5.87
C ALA A 93 7.89 -0.96 7.28
N ALA A 94 7.19 -1.39 8.33
CA ALA A 94 7.62 -1.23 9.72
C ALA A 94 8.93 -1.98 10.03
N LEU A 95 9.12 -3.17 9.45
CA LEU A 95 10.37 -3.94 9.59
C LEU A 95 11.55 -3.21 8.93
N VAL A 96 11.35 -2.55 7.79
CA VAL A 96 12.39 -1.70 7.17
C VAL A 96 12.75 -0.52 8.08
N PHE A 97 11.78 0.08 8.77
CA PHE A 97 12.03 1.16 9.73
C PHE A 97 12.67 0.71 11.04
N LYS A 98 12.61 -0.57 11.39
CA LYS A 98 13.08 -1.08 12.69
C LYS A 98 14.54 -0.71 12.96
N GLY A 99 14.78 0.08 14.02
CA GLY A 99 16.11 0.55 14.38
C GLY A 99 16.63 1.74 13.58
N HIS A 100 15.83 2.28 12.67
CA HIS A 100 16.13 3.45 11.85
C HIS A 100 15.18 4.60 12.15
N LYS A 101 15.48 5.80 11.69
CA LYS A 101 14.59 6.95 11.73
C LYS A 101 14.36 7.53 10.35
N VAL A 102 13.25 8.20 10.18
CA VAL A 102 12.98 9.02 9.00
C VAL A 102 14.05 10.11 8.87
N ASN A 103 14.53 10.35 7.66
CA ASN A 103 15.48 11.41 7.36
C ASN A 103 14.94 12.78 7.78
N ASP A 104 15.78 13.62 8.36
CA ASP A 104 15.38 14.92 8.92
C ASP A 104 14.75 15.88 7.89
N ASN A 105 15.00 15.66 6.59
CA ASN A 105 14.43 16.46 5.49
C ASN A 105 13.18 15.84 4.88
N VAL A 106 12.68 14.71 5.41
CA VAL A 106 11.54 13.98 4.86
C VAL A 106 10.34 14.08 5.79
N SER A 107 9.19 14.49 5.29
CA SER A 107 7.90 14.34 5.96
C SER A 107 7.30 12.99 5.61
N CYS A 108 7.34 12.02 6.53
CA CYS A 108 6.80 10.68 6.32
C CYS A 108 5.48 10.47 7.05
N THR A 109 4.49 9.96 6.35
CA THR A 109 3.17 9.62 6.90
C THR A 109 2.73 8.23 6.50
N CYS A 110 1.91 7.60 7.34
CA CYS A 110 1.31 6.30 7.09
C CYS A 110 -0.20 6.34 7.35
N ALA A 111 -1.02 5.84 6.40
CA ALA A 111 -2.45 5.65 6.55
C ALA A 111 -2.81 4.19 6.34
N ILE A 112 -3.48 3.59 7.32
CA ILE A 112 -3.82 2.16 7.36
C ILE A 112 -5.21 1.95 6.77
N ALA A 113 -5.42 0.80 6.09
CA ALA A 113 -6.63 0.55 5.30
C ALA A 113 -7.92 0.44 6.14
N SER A 114 -7.86 -0.11 7.34
CA SER A 114 -9.05 -0.36 8.17
C SER A 114 -8.75 -0.33 9.67
N ARG A 115 -9.79 -0.17 10.48
CA ARG A 115 -9.67 -0.28 11.95
C ARG A 115 -9.21 -1.66 12.40
N GLN A 116 -9.63 -2.67 11.69
CA GLN A 116 -9.27 -4.06 11.95
C GLN A 116 -7.77 -4.28 11.74
N THR A 117 -7.25 -3.85 10.60
CA THR A 117 -5.82 -3.86 10.28
C THR A 117 -5.02 -3.00 11.26
N TYR A 118 -5.53 -1.81 11.58
CA TYR A 118 -4.89 -0.91 12.54
C TYR A 118 -4.71 -1.58 13.90
N LYS A 119 -5.78 -2.23 14.43
CA LYS A 119 -5.75 -2.93 15.70
C LYS A 119 -4.73 -4.08 15.69
N ALA A 120 -4.74 -4.92 14.66
CA ALA A 120 -3.81 -6.02 14.52
C ALA A 120 -2.33 -5.54 14.48
N LEU A 121 -2.03 -4.51 13.70
CA LEU A 121 -0.69 -3.92 13.64
C LEU A 121 -0.25 -3.30 14.97
N MET A 122 -1.18 -2.75 15.73
CA MET A 122 -0.92 -2.21 17.07
C MET A 122 -0.59 -3.34 18.06
N GLU A 123 -1.38 -4.40 18.07
CA GLU A 123 -1.21 -5.56 18.95
C GLU A 123 0.11 -6.29 18.68
N ASP A 124 0.52 -6.40 17.41
CA ASP A 124 1.76 -7.05 17.00
C ASP A 124 2.99 -6.09 17.06
N GLY A 125 2.80 -4.83 17.50
CA GLY A 125 3.86 -3.88 17.78
C GLY A 125 4.40 -3.10 16.58
N TYR A 126 3.89 -3.32 15.37
CA TYR A 126 4.37 -2.66 14.14
C TYR A 126 4.11 -1.16 14.15
N LEU A 127 3.00 -0.69 14.74
CA LEU A 127 2.75 0.75 14.87
C LEU A 127 3.77 1.42 15.79
N GLY A 128 4.22 0.72 16.84
CA GLY A 128 5.31 1.21 17.69
C GLY A 128 6.58 1.46 16.89
N MET A 129 6.99 0.50 16.03
CA MET A 129 8.17 0.65 15.17
C MET A 129 8.08 1.86 14.25
N LEU A 130 6.92 2.10 13.63
CA LEU A 130 6.69 3.27 12.78
C LEU A 130 6.78 4.58 13.56
N MET A 131 6.18 4.63 14.75
CA MET A 131 6.22 5.82 15.62
C MET A 131 7.63 6.10 16.12
N ASP A 132 8.37 5.08 16.54
CA ASP A 132 9.78 5.20 16.99
C ASP A 132 10.68 5.73 15.87
N ALA A 133 10.39 5.36 14.63
CA ALA A 133 11.07 5.88 13.45
C ALA A 133 10.70 7.34 13.11
N GLY A 134 9.68 7.92 13.73
CA GLY A 134 9.19 9.26 13.44
C GLY A 134 8.17 9.33 12.30
N VAL A 135 7.57 8.23 11.91
CA VAL A 135 6.46 8.19 10.94
C VAL A 135 5.19 8.72 11.61
N ARG A 136 4.53 9.66 10.98
CA ARG A 136 3.24 10.19 11.44
C ARG A 136 2.10 9.27 11.00
N ILE A 137 1.46 8.59 11.94
CA ILE A 137 0.29 7.77 11.68
C ILE A 137 -0.93 8.67 11.49
N LEU A 138 -1.63 8.48 10.38
CA LEU A 138 -2.82 9.23 10.03
C LEU A 138 -4.09 8.47 10.41
N GLU A 139 -5.20 9.16 10.43
CA GLU A 139 -6.52 8.55 10.54
C GLU A 139 -6.81 7.60 9.37
N ILE A 140 -7.75 6.68 9.58
CA ILE A 140 -8.16 5.69 8.58
C ILE A 140 -9.06 6.37 7.55
N ALA A 141 -8.44 6.95 6.53
CA ALA A 141 -9.10 7.69 5.45
C ALA A 141 -8.19 7.73 4.22
N CYS A 142 -8.71 8.23 3.10
CA CYS A 142 -7.89 8.46 1.91
C CYS A 142 -6.71 9.42 2.15
N GLY A 143 -6.87 10.39 3.06
CA GLY A 143 -5.82 11.29 3.50
C GLY A 143 -5.02 11.92 2.36
N PRO A 144 -3.70 11.79 2.37
CA PRO A 144 -2.82 12.36 1.35
C PRO A 144 -3.03 11.84 -0.07
N CYS A 145 -3.70 10.69 -0.25
CA CYS A 145 -4.10 10.21 -1.58
C CYS A 145 -5.06 11.21 -2.25
N CYS A 146 -5.93 11.85 -1.48
CA CYS A 146 -6.85 12.92 -1.91
C CYS A 146 -6.44 14.26 -1.27
N PRO A 147 -5.28 14.78 -1.48
CA PRO A 147 -4.45 15.81 -0.87
C PRO A 147 -5.00 16.42 0.45
N ILE A 148 -5.35 15.55 1.39
CA ILE A 148 -5.84 15.93 2.72
C ILE A 148 -4.79 15.55 3.78
N GLY A 149 -4.42 16.50 4.63
CA GLY A 149 -3.46 16.27 5.74
C GLY A 149 -1.99 16.27 5.37
N GLN A 150 -1.63 16.03 4.11
CA GLN A 150 -0.26 16.16 3.61
C GLN A 150 -0.25 16.42 2.10
N THR A 151 0.24 17.58 1.69
CA THR A 151 0.41 17.98 0.29
C THR A 151 1.89 18.28 0.03
N PRO A 152 2.47 17.85 -1.09
CA PRO A 152 3.86 18.14 -1.41
C PRO A 152 4.07 19.64 -1.69
N ALA A 153 5.27 20.13 -1.40
CA ALA A 153 5.70 21.47 -1.75
C ALA A 153 5.71 21.68 -3.27
N THR A 154 5.72 22.93 -3.71
CA THR A 154 5.92 23.27 -5.13
C THR A 154 7.25 22.75 -5.61
N GLU A 155 7.24 22.04 -6.76
CA GLU A 155 8.39 21.35 -7.35
C GLU A 155 8.99 20.24 -6.46
N GLY A 156 8.39 19.98 -5.30
CA GLY A 156 8.82 18.94 -4.37
C GLY A 156 8.66 17.53 -4.95
N ILE A 157 9.54 16.64 -4.52
CA ILE A 157 9.50 15.22 -4.86
C ILE A 157 8.79 14.47 -3.72
N ALA A 158 7.71 13.79 -4.07
CA ALA A 158 6.95 12.95 -3.16
C ALA A 158 6.94 11.51 -3.66
N VAL A 159 7.26 10.58 -2.76
CA VAL A 159 7.19 9.14 -3.00
C VAL A 159 5.97 8.58 -2.29
N ARG A 160 5.18 7.77 -2.96
CA ARG A 160 3.91 7.28 -2.45
C ARG A 160 3.69 5.81 -2.79
N THR A 161 2.89 5.15 -1.99
CA THR A 161 2.42 3.79 -2.26
C THR A 161 0.97 3.76 -2.75
N SER A 162 0.38 4.93 -3.02
CA SER A 162 -0.92 5.03 -3.70
C SER A 162 -0.81 4.61 -5.17
N ASN A 163 -1.93 4.43 -5.83
CA ASN A 163 -1.99 3.86 -7.18
C ASN A 163 -2.03 4.88 -8.33
N ARG A 164 -1.93 6.19 -8.07
CA ARG A 164 -2.06 7.24 -9.08
C ARG A 164 -1.08 8.38 -8.85
N ASN A 165 -0.44 8.85 -9.93
CA ASN A 165 0.55 9.91 -9.90
C ASN A 165 0.37 10.95 -11.01
N PHE A 166 -0.82 11.05 -11.61
CA PHE A 166 -1.08 12.07 -12.63
C PHE A 166 -0.89 13.48 -12.08
N LYS A 167 -0.60 14.42 -12.96
CA LYS A 167 -0.30 15.81 -12.61
C LYS A 167 -1.39 16.43 -11.74
N GLY A 168 -1.01 16.95 -10.58
CA GLY A 168 -1.95 17.55 -9.62
C GLY A 168 -2.65 16.56 -8.68
N ARG A 169 -2.49 15.24 -8.84
CA ARG A 169 -3.15 14.25 -7.98
C ARG A 169 -2.91 14.46 -6.50
N ALA A 170 -1.74 14.93 -6.12
CA ALA A 170 -1.38 15.20 -4.72
C ALA A 170 -1.69 16.63 -4.28
N GLY A 171 -2.48 17.38 -5.02
CA GLY A 171 -2.91 18.75 -4.73
C GLY A 171 -2.02 19.85 -5.34
N ASN A 172 -0.74 19.57 -5.58
CA ASN A 172 0.16 20.53 -6.21
C ASN A 172 0.53 20.05 -7.63
N PRO A 173 0.12 20.77 -8.69
CA PRO A 173 0.39 20.36 -10.08
C PRO A 173 1.85 20.43 -10.48
N ASN A 174 2.69 21.14 -9.74
CA ASN A 174 4.12 21.24 -10.02
C ASN A 174 4.97 20.25 -9.21
N ALA A 175 4.37 19.51 -8.26
CA ALA A 175 5.08 18.46 -7.54
C ALA A 175 5.26 17.20 -8.40
N LYS A 176 6.36 16.51 -8.19
CA LYS A 176 6.69 15.26 -8.87
C LYS A 176 6.34 14.07 -7.98
N ILE A 177 5.34 13.28 -8.39
CA ILE A 177 4.84 12.14 -7.62
C ILE A 177 5.35 10.85 -8.23
N TYR A 178 6.05 10.07 -7.42
CA TYR A 178 6.57 8.76 -7.77
C TYR A 178 5.82 7.68 -6.98
N LEU A 179 5.52 6.55 -7.63
CA LEU A 179 4.89 5.41 -6.95
C LEU A 179 5.89 4.28 -6.80
N VAL A 180 5.91 3.71 -5.61
CA VAL A 180 6.79 2.59 -5.24
C VAL A 180 6.06 1.62 -4.30
N SER A 181 6.68 0.46 -4.01
CA SER A 181 6.20 -0.45 -2.97
C SER A 181 6.34 0.14 -1.55
N PRO A 182 5.59 -0.37 -0.56
CA PRO A 182 5.70 0.06 0.84
C PRO A 182 7.12 -0.04 1.40
N GLU A 183 7.83 -1.09 1.08
CA GLU A 183 9.21 -1.34 1.52
C GLU A 183 10.19 -0.32 0.90
N SER A 184 10.03 -0.02 -0.40
CA SER A 184 10.84 0.99 -1.07
C SER A 184 10.53 2.40 -0.59
N ALA A 185 9.26 2.67 -0.23
CA ALA A 185 8.87 3.93 0.38
C ALA A 185 9.50 4.12 1.75
N ALA A 186 9.51 3.08 2.59
CA ALA A 186 10.16 3.10 3.90
C ALA A 186 11.67 3.34 3.77
N ALA A 187 12.35 2.61 2.91
CA ALA A 187 13.78 2.80 2.64
C ALA A 187 14.09 4.22 2.14
N THR A 188 13.28 4.73 1.22
CA THR A 188 13.37 6.10 0.70
C THR A 188 13.18 7.14 1.81
N ALA A 189 12.26 6.90 2.74
CA ALA A 189 12.03 7.80 3.87
C ALA A 189 13.24 7.86 4.83
N ILE A 190 13.92 6.74 5.03
CA ILE A 190 15.14 6.65 5.86
C ILE A 190 16.30 7.35 5.16
N MET A 191 16.54 7.05 3.90
CA MET A 191 17.68 7.57 3.14
C MET A 191 17.52 9.04 2.71
N GLY A 192 16.29 9.54 2.58
CA GLY A 192 16.02 10.86 2.02
C GLY A 192 16.18 10.96 0.51
N THR A 193 16.41 9.83 -0.15
CA THR A 193 16.56 9.66 -1.61
C THR A 193 16.04 8.28 -2.01
N PHE A 194 15.79 8.04 -3.30
CA PHE A 194 15.29 6.75 -3.76
C PHE A 194 16.18 5.59 -3.31
N ALA A 195 15.59 4.63 -2.61
CA ALA A 195 16.27 3.46 -2.06
C ALA A 195 15.33 2.25 -2.03
N SER A 196 15.89 1.06 -2.15
CA SER A 196 15.22 -0.22 -1.97
C SER A 196 15.31 -0.70 -0.51
N ALA A 197 14.45 -1.64 -0.13
CA ALA A 197 14.56 -2.28 1.17
C ALA A 197 15.91 -2.98 1.38
N ALA A 198 16.51 -3.52 0.31
CA ALA A 198 17.81 -4.16 0.37
C ALA A 198 18.93 -3.18 0.73
N ASP A 199 18.82 -1.89 0.37
CA ASP A 199 19.78 -0.85 0.75
C ASP A 199 19.79 -0.59 2.28
N ILE A 200 18.72 -0.95 2.99
CA ILE A 200 18.59 -0.80 4.45
C ILE A 200 18.86 -2.12 5.16
N LEU A 201 18.25 -3.21 4.71
CA LEU A 201 18.25 -4.51 5.39
C LEU A 201 19.47 -5.37 5.03
N GLY A 202 20.11 -5.13 3.87
CA GLY A 202 21.23 -5.94 3.40
C GLY A 202 20.90 -7.44 3.42
N ASP A 203 21.73 -8.24 4.09
CA ASP A 203 21.57 -9.69 4.20
C ASP A 203 20.30 -10.12 4.98
N GLN A 204 19.63 -9.19 5.65
CA GLN A 204 18.39 -9.47 6.39
C GLN A 204 17.11 -9.28 5.55
N ILE A 205 17.23 -9.06 4.25
CA ILE A 205 16.09 -8.77 3.36
C ILE A 205 15.02 -9.87 3.40
N ASP A 206 15.42 -11.11 3.62
CA ASP A 206 14.53 -12.27 3.63
C ASP A 206 13.48 -12.22 4.75
N ILE A 207 13.69 -11.42 5.80
CA ILE A 207 12.68 -11.21 6.86
C ILE A 207 11.35 -10.70 6.29
N LEU A 208 11.38 -9.99 5.18
CA LEU A 208 10.17 -9.48 4.54
C LEU A 208 9.33 -10.60 3.90
N ALA A 209 9.95 -11.70 3.50
CA ALA A 209 9.26 -12.85 2.94
C ALA A 209 8.49 -13.65 3.99
N GLU A 210 8.88 -13.54 5.26
CA GLU A 210 8.21 -14.20 6.39
C GLU A 210 6.92 -13.49 6.81
N VAL A 211 6.70 -12.25 6.33
CA VAL A 211 5.50 -11.47 6.65
C VAL A 211 4.35 -11.86 5.74
N HIS A 212 3.28 -12.36 6.33
CA HIS A 212 2.05 -12.75 5.65
C HIS A 212 0.85 -11.95 6.15
N GLU A 213 -0.26 -12.02 5.41
CA GLU A 213 -1.52 -11.46 5.90
C GLU A 213 -1.98 -12.17 7.17
N LYS A 214 -2.71 -11.44 8.00
CA LYS A 214 -3.24 -11.96 9.28
C LYS A 214 -4.24 -13.08 9.00
N GLU A 215 -4.05 -14.24 9.66
CA GLU A 215 -4.95 -15.38 9.50
C GLU A 215 -6.28 -15.19 10.21
N GLU A 216 -6.29 -14.42 11.30
CA GLU A 216 -7.49 -14.14 12.08
C GLU A 216 -7.55 -12.66 12.45
N TYR A 217 -8.75 -12.08 12.36
CA TYR A 217 -9.04 -10.73 12.83
C TYR A 217 -10.12 -10.76 13.92
N GLU A 218 -10.01 -9.85 14.87
CA GLU A 218 -11.11 -9.58 15.78
C GLU A 218 -12.23 -8.83 15.04
N ILE A 219 -13.37 -9.48 14.91
CA ILE A 219 -14.55 -8.89 14.28
C ILE A 219 -15.35 -8.14 15.36
N ASN A 220 -15.51 -6.84 15.17
CA ASN A 220 -16.29 -5.98 16.05
C ASN A 220 -17.38 -5.25 15.26
N ASP A 221 -18.58 -5.81 15.28
CA ASP A 221 -19.75 -5.28 14.58
C ASP A 221 -20.51 -4.21 15.38
N ASN A 222 -20.08 -3.90 16.61
CA ASN A 222 -20.75 -2.92 17.48
C ASN A 222 -20.79 -1.50 16.91
N LEU A 223 -19.89 -1.21 15.94
CA LEU A 223 -19.83 0.10 15.27
C LEU A 223 -20.60 0.13 13.95
N ILE A 224 -21.21 -0.98 13.53
CA ILE A 224 -22.02 -1.06 12.32
C ILE A 224 -23.39 -0.49 12.59
N ILE A 225 -23.74 0.58 11.91
CA ILE A 225 -25.08 1.12 11.89
C ILE A 225 -25.88 0.32 10.87
N LYS A 226 -26.85 -0.45 11.36
CA LYS A 226 -27.72 -1.24 10.47
C LYS A 226 -28.55 -0.31 9.57
N PRO A 227 -28.85 -0.74 8.34
CA PRO A 227 -29.76 0.01 7.48
C PRO A 227 -31.15 0.13 8.16
N LEU A 228 -31.83 1.22 7.86
CA LEU A 228 -33.23 1.40 8.30
C LEU A 228 -34.10 0.25 7.78
N PRO A 229 -35.08 -0.17 8.55
CA PRO A 229 -36.12 -1.08 8.05
C PRO A 229 -36.75 -0.50 6.79
N GLU A 230 -37.16 -1.37 5.84
CA GLU A 230 -37.67 -0.93 4.54
C GLU A 230 -38.84 0.05 4.65
N GLU A 231 -39.69 -0.13 5.62
CA GLU A 231 -40.85 0.76 5.89
C GLU A 231 -40.44 2.18 6.34
N GLU A 232 -39.29 2.31 7.00
CA GLU A 232 -38.76 3.59 7.45
C GLU A 232 -37.91 4.26 6.36
N ALA A 233 -37.26 3.48 5.52
CA ALA A 233 -36.43 3.96 4.43
C ALA A 233 -37.24 4.55 3.27
N LYS A 234 -38.55 4.25 3.17
CA LYS A 234 -39.48 4.75 2.15
C LYS A 234 -40.15 6.07 2.54
N LYS A 235 -39.95 6.59 3.74
CA LYS A 235 -40.44 7.88 4.21
C LYS A 235 -39.44 9.01 3.93
#